data_a74c96e6197ad31b7a77119d73c11fd1
#
_entry.id   a74c96e6197ad31b7a77119d73c11fd1
#
_cell.length_a   1.000
_cell.length_b   1.000
_cell.length_c   1.000
_cell.angle_alpha   90.00
_cell.angle_beta   90.00
_cell.angle_gamma   90.00
#
_symmetry.space_group_name_H-M   'P 1'
#
loop_
_entity.id
_entity.type
_entity.pdbx_description
1 polymer ?
#
loop_
_entity_poly.entity_id
_entity_poly.type
_entity_poly.pdbx_seq_one_letter_code
_entity_poly.pdbx_strand_id
1 'polypeptide(L)'
;NSTVHASLSHVMHIPPVPKKPELENKIYLSFFMSDGDNVQYCQHQMSVLWGNKSRGQVPLNWTVSPGLTDIGPGLLNYYFDTATTNDCFSSGPSGLGYALIYDEHNKVLNLTDEDKTDAYTKFSNQYLTKNGMRVITVWDQLREMHNKYYEKNCRALYGVTLEDWFQNPKPLELHVENHRLPFMPNRPAYAENTDDMY
;
A
#
# COMPACT_ATOMS: atom_id res chain seq x y z
N ASN A 1 19.33 11.78 2.27
CA ASN A 1 19.12 13.22 2.32
C ASN A 1 18.03 13.61 1.34
N SER A 2 16.79 13.74 1.82
CA SER A 2 15.60 14.01 1.00
C SER A 2 15.69 15.34 0.22
N THR A 3 16.39 16.32 0.75
CA THR A 3 16.54 17.63 0.09
C THR A 3 17.40 17.58 -1.17
N VAL A 4 18.38 16.68 -1.24
CA VAL A 4 19.22 16.50 -2.43
C VAL A 4 18.41 15.87 -3.58
N HIS A 5 17.51 14.95 -3.27
CA HIS A 5 16.70 14.27 -4.28
C HIS A 5 15.46 15.06 -4.69
N ALA A 6 14.93 15.92 -3.83
CA ALA A 6 13.73 16.71 -4.11
C ALA A 6 13.94 17.81 -5.17
N SER A 7 15.18 18.20 -5.44
CA SER A 7 15.49 19.22 -6.46
C SER A 7 15.68 18.68 -7.87
N LEU A 8 15.64 17.36 -8.05
CA LEU A 8 15.78 16.74 -9.35
C LEU A 8 14.43 16.77 -10.09
N SER A 9 14.34 17.55 -11.15
CA SER A 9 13.24 17.43 -12.12
C SER A 9 13.42 16.11 -12.88
N HIS A 10 12.60 15.14 -12.59
CA HIS A 10 12.68 13.83 -13.22
C HIS A 10 11.33 13.46 -13.82
N VAL A 11 11.34 12.97 -15.04
CA VAL A 11 10.15 12.37 -15.65
C VAL A 11 9.99 10.99 -15.04
N MET A 12 8.94 10.80 -14.28
CA MET A 12 8.67 9.52 -13.64
C MET A 12 8.10 8.53 -14.64
N HIS A 13 8.75 7.39 -14.81
CA HIS A 13 8.29 6.29 -15.65
C HIS A 13 7.44 5.35 -14.82
N ILE A 14 6.13 5.60 -14.80
CA ILE A 14 5.21 4.77 -14.02
C ILE A 14 5.05 3.41 -14.72
N PRO A 15 5.25 2.28 -14.02
CA PRO A 15 5.01 0.96 -14.57
C PRO A 15 3.57 0.81 -15.10
N PRO A 16 3.33 -0.01 -16.12
CA PRO A 16 1.98 -0.27 -16.60
C PRO A 16 1.07 -0.75 -15.46
N VAL A 17 -0.08 -0.11 -15.32
CA VAL A 17 -1.08 -0.52 -14.33
C VAL A 17 -1.65 -1.86 -14.75
N PRO A 18 -1.56 -2.90 -13.90
CA PRO A 18 -2.16 -4.20 -14.21
C PRO A 18 -3.66 -4.07 -14.45
N LYS A 19 -4.15 -4.74 -15.49
CA LYS A 19 -5.59 -4.86 -15.69
C LYS A 19 -6.17 -5.80 -14.63
N LYS A 20 -7.34 -5.45 -14.12
CA LYS A 20 -8.07 -6.33 -13.21
C LYS A 20 -8.42 -7.63 -13.96
N PRO A 21 -7.92 -8.80 -13.51
CA PRO A 21 -8.22 -10.06 -14.18
C PRO A 21 -9.67 -10.49 -13.95
N GLU A 22 -10.20 -11.28 -14.85
CA GLU A 22 -11.43 -12.05 -14.57
C GLU A 22 -11.11 -13.14 -13.53
N LEU A 23 -11.99 -13.25 -12.54
CA LEU A 23 -11.81 -14.26 -11.49
C LEU A 23 -12.25 -15.62 -12.01
N GLU A 24 -11.39 -16.60 -11.80
CA GLU A 24 -11.66 -18.02 -12.09
C GLU A 24 -11.86 -18.77 -10.76
N ASN A 25 -12.39 -19.98 -10.82
CA ASN A 25 -12.51 -20.84 -9.63
C ASN A 25 -11.14 -21.42 -9.24
N LYS A 26 -10.32 -20.57 -8.60
CA LYS A 26 -8.94 -20.86 -8.18
C LYS A 26 -8.67 -20.27 -6.80
N ILE A 27 -7.65 -20.78 -6.14
CA ILE A 27 -7.06 -20.13 -4.96
C ILE A 27 -6.09 -19.07 -5.45
N TYR A 28 -6.28 -17.85 -4.99
CA TYR A 28 -5.41 -16.70 -5.26
C TYR A 28 -4.58 -16.40 -4.03
N LEU A 29 -3.27 -16.36 -4.20
CA LEU A 29 -2.31 -16.04 -3.16
C LEU A 29 -1.57 -14.76 -3.54
N SER A 30 -1.48 -13.82 -2.62
CA SER A 30 -0.79 -12.54 -2.83
C SER A 30 0.12 -12.25 -1.65
N PHE A 31 1.37 -11.89 -1.96
CA PHE A 31 2.37 -11.53 -0.95
C PHE A 31 2.66 -10.05 -1.00
N PHE A 32 2.77 -9.43 0.17
CA PHE A 32 3.11 -8.03 0.34
C PHE A 32 4.41 -7.90 1.11
N MET A 33 5.34 -7.11 0.57
CA MET A 33 6.53 -6.67 1.30
C MET A 33 6.20 -5.36 1.97
N SER A 34 6.17 -5.36 3.31
CA SER A 34 5.78 -4.18 4.11
C SER A 34 6.90 -3.14 4.25
N ASP A 35 6.67 -2.15 5.11
CA ASP A 35 7.59 -1.08 5.53
C ASP A 35 7.93 -0.01 4.47
N GLY A 36 7.40 -0.09 3.27
CA GLY A 36 7.67 0.88 2.20
C GLY A 36 7.12 2.29 2.43
N ASP A 37 6.34 2.50 3.49
CA ASP A 37 5.95 3.81 3.99
C ASP A 37 7.13 4.59 4.59
N ASN A 38 8.19 3.88 4.99
CA ASN A 38 9.37 4.44 5.62
C ASN A 38 10.46 4.74 4.58
N VAL A 39 10.84 6.01 4.47
CA VAL A 39 11.86 6.48 3.52
C VAL A 39 13.22 5.79 3.76
N GLN A 40 13.58 5.57 5.03
CA GLN A 40 14.85 4.89 5.35
C GLN A 40 14.84 3.43 4.89
N TYR A 41 13.71 2.74 5.06
CA TYR A 41 13.54 1.39 4.55
C TYR A 41 13.70 1.37 3.02
N CYS A 42 13.01 2.24 2.32
CA CYS A 42 13.12 2.35 0.86
C CYS A 42 14.55 2.63 0.38
N GLN A 43 15.33 3.41 1.14
CA GLN A 43 16.72 3.73 0.80
C GLN A 43 17.70 2.59 1.09
N HIS A 44 17.44 1.75 2.09
CA HIS A 44 18.38 0.75 2.59
C HIS A 44 17.86 -0.67 2.43
N GLN A 45 16.98 -1.13 3.33
CA GLN A 45 16.57 -2.53 3.36
C GLN A 45 15.83 -2.97 2.10
N MET A 46 14.93 -2.14 1.60
CA MET A 46 14.24 -2.45 0.35
C MET A 46 15.21 -2.60 -0.81
N SER A 47 16.26 -1.77 -0.89
CA SER A 47 17.26 -1.87 -1.96
C SER A 47 18.05 -3.17 -1.90
N VAL A 48 18.33 -3.69 -0.69
CA VAL A 48 18.97 -5.00 -0.50
C VAL A 48 18.06 -6.13 -0.99
N LEU A 49 16.81 -6.11 -0.57
CA LEU A 49 15.80 -7.10 -1.01
C LEU A 49 15.55 -7.00 -2.52
N TRP A 50 15.52 -5.78 -3.06
CA TRP A 50 15.35 -5.51 -4.49
C TRP A 50 16.48 -6.07 -5.33
N GLY A 51 17.70 -6.07 -4.81
CA GLY A 51 18.89 -6.67 -5.44
C GLY A 51 18.97 -8.20 -5.34
N ASN A 52 18.01 -8.87 -4.70
CA ASN A 52 18.03 -10.32 -4.54
C ASN A 52 17.88 -11.02 -5.89
N LYS A 53 18.71 -12.04 -6.14
CA LYS A 53 18.71 -12.81 -7.40
C LYS A 53 17.42 -13.58 -7.66
N SER A 54 16.63 -13.86 -6.63
CA SER A 54 15.33 -14.52 -6.74
C SER A 54 14.17 -13.56 -6.99
N ARG A 55 14.39 -12.23 -6.92
CA ARG A 55 13.37 -11.26 -7.26
C ARG A 55 12.92 -11.43 -8.72
N GLY A 56 11.65 -11.28 -8.95
CA GLY A 56 11.04 -11.44 -10.27
C GLY A 56 10.71 -12.90 -10.63
N GLN A 57 11.07 -13.90 -9.79
CA GLN A 57 10.66 -15.30 -10.02
C GLN A 57 9.21 -15.56 -9.64
N VAL A 58 8.69 -14.83 -8.66
CA VAL A 58 7.30 -14.90 -8.22
C VAL A 58 6.71 -13.49 -8.11
N PRO A 59 5.40 -13.32 -8.31
CA PRO A 59 4.76 -12.02 -8.13
C PRO A 59 4.84 -11.55 -6.67
N LEU A 60 5.27 -10.31 -6.48
CA LEU A 60 5.32 -9.63 -5.18
C LEU A 60 4.71 -8.23 -5.27
N ASN A 61 4.01 -7.85 -4.22
CA ASN A 61 3.54 -6.48 -4.04
C ASN A 61 4.50 -5.76 -3.09
N TRP A 62 5.18 -4.75 -3.61
CA TRP A 62 6.08 -3.90 -2.85
C TRP A 62 5.30 -2.70 -2.35
N THR A 63 5.22 -2.54 -1.04
CA THR A 63 4.64 -1.32 -0.48
C THR A 63 5.65 -0.20 -0.58
N VAL A 64 5.22 0.94 -1.07
CA VAL A 64 6.00 2.18 -1.10
C VAL A 64 5.11 3.38 -0.82
N SER A 65 5.66 4.38 -0.15
CA SER A 65 4.94 5.63 0.04
C SER A 65 4.79 6.38 -1.29
N PRO A 66 3.57 6.64 -1.75
CA PRO A 66 3.38 7.43 -2.98
C PRO A 66 3.89 8.87 -2.85
N GLY A 67 4.05 9.37 -1.63
CA GLY A 67 4.67 10.67 -1.34
C GLY A 67 6.13 10.78 -1.78
N LEU A 68 6.82 9.65 -2.02
CA LEU A 68 8.17 9.64 -2.59
C LEU A 68 8.24 10.35 -3.95
N THR A 69 7.12 10.46 -4.66
CA THR A 69 7.05 11.26 -5.90
C THR A 69 7.60 12.66 -5.74
N ASP A 70 7.36 13.28 -4.59
CA ASP A 70 7.76 14.66 -4.33
C ASP A 70 9.00 14.76 -3.42
N ILE A 71 9.16 13.83 -2.47
CA ILE A 71 10.26 13.90 -1.49
C ILE A 71 11.49 13.08 -1.88
N GLY A 72 11.36 12.14 -2.81
CA GLY A 72 12.45 11.28 -3.26
C GLY A 72 12.20 10.70 -4.67
N PRO A 73 11.95 11.55 -5.69
CA PRO A 73 11.54 11.08 -7.02
C PRO A 73 12.58 10.16 -7.67
N GLY A 74 13.86 10.42 -7.47
CA GLY A 74 14.92 9.56 -7.99
C GLY A 74 14.91 8.16 -7.37
N LEU A 75 14.57 8.04 -6.09
CA LEU A 75 14.46 6.76 -5.41
C LEU A 75 13.26 5.95 -5.94
N LEU A 76 12.11 6.59 -6.06
CA LEU A 76 10.91 5.94 -6.57
C LEU A 76 11.10 5.51 -8.04
N ASN A 77 11.72 6.38 -8.84
CA ASN A 77 12.00 6.08 -10.24
C ASN A 77 12.98 4.91 -10.41
N TYR A 78 13.97 4.79 -9.52
CA TYR A 78 14.86 3.63 -9.54
C TYR A 78 14.09 2.31 -9.43
N TYR A 79 13.13 2.24 -8.51
CA TYR A 79 12.28 1.05 -8.37
C TYR A 79 11.37 0.85 -9.58
N PHE A 80 10.77 1.91 -10.09
CA PHE A 80 9.89 1.83 -11.26
C PHE A 80 10.63 1.39 -12.52
N ASP A 81 11.80 1.97 -12.80
CA ASP A 81 12.59 1.66 -14.01
C ASP A 81 13.21 0.26 -13.98
N THR A 82 13.43 -0.29 -12.80
CA THR A 82 14.07 -1.59 -12.64
C THR A 82 13.08 -2.71 -12.25
N ALA A 83 11.79 -2.40 -12.23
CA ALA A 83 10.75 -3.38 -11.96
C ALA A 83 10.66 -4.45 -13.04
N THR A 84 10.47 -5.69 -12.63
CA THR A 84 10.11 -6.81 -13.51
C THR A 84 8.59 -6.89 -13.69
N THR A 85 8.13 -7.76 -14.56
CA THR A 85 6.68 -8.02 -14.73
C THR A 85 6.02 -8.65 -13.52
N ASN A 86 6.81 -9.17 -12.58
CA ASN A 86 6.34 -9.77 -11.32
C ASN A 86 6.44 -8.81 -10.12
N ASP A 87 6.92 -7.59 -10.32
CA ASP A 87 6.96 -6.57 -9.28
C ASP A 87 5.75 -5.64 -9.43
N CYS A 88 4.87 -5.65 -8.45
CA CYS A 88 3.74 -4.74 -8.36
C CYS A 88 3.97 -3.73 -7.23
N PHE A 89 3.47 -2.51 -7.40
CA PHE A 89 3.57 -1.48 -6.37
C PHE A 89 2.21 -1.20 -5.75
N SER A 90 2.18 -1.21 -4.43
CA SER A 90 1.03 -0.83 -3.62
C SER A 90 1.41 0.25 -2.62
N SER A 91 0.45 0.98 -2.15
CA SER A 91 0.68 1.92 -1.06
C SER A 91 0.43 1.25 0.29
N GLY A 92 1.24 1.59 1.26
CA GLY A 92 1.00 1.17 2.64
C GLY A 92 1.80 1.97 3.63
N PRO A 93 1.40 1.86 4.88
CA PRO A 93 0.06 2.10 5.40
C PRO A 93 -0.18 3.60 5.56
N SER A 94 -1.21 4.10 5.23
CA SER A 94 -2.56 3.82 4.84
C SER A 94 -2.97 4.72 3.67
N GLY A 95 -2.04 5.10 2.80
CA GLY A 95 -2.28 6.01 1.68
C GLY A 95 -1.06 6.80 1.26
N LEU A 96 -1.09 8.13 1.36
CA LEU A 96 0.02 9.01 0.99
C LEU A 96 1.34 8.64 1.67
N GLY A 97 1.27 8.21 2.90
CA GLY A 97 2.38 7.78 3.74
C GLY A 97 1.83 7.13 5.00
N TYR A 98 2.71 6.85 5.96
CA TYR A 98 2.34 6.22 7.21
C TYR A 98 1.28 7.03 7.96
N ALA A 99 0.13 6.44 8.17
CA ALA A 99 -0.93 6.98 9.00
C ALA A 99 -1.76 5.88 9.64
N LEU A 100 -1.94 5.96 10.95
CA LEU A 100 -3.00 5.28 11.67
C LEU A 100 -4.26 6.12 11.49
N ILE A 101 -5.21 5.63 10.73
CA ILE A 101 -6.45 6.37 10.44
C ILE A 101 -7.33 6.46 11.67
N TYR A 102 -7.18 5.51 12.56
CA TYR A 102 -7.86 5.53 13.84
C TYR A 102 -6.88 5.17 14.96
N ASP A 103 -6.48 6.17 15.74
CA ASP A 103 -5.74 5.96 16.97
C ASP A 103 -6.34 6.83 18.08
N GLU A 104 -7.05 6.19 19.00
CA GLU A 104 -7.64 6.86 20.17
C GLU A 104 -6.59 7.50 21.08
N HIS A 105 -5.37 7.01 21.03
CA HIS A 105 -4.29 7.43 21.91
C HIS A 105 -3.33 8.45 21.26
N ASN A 106 -3.28 8.49 19.95
CA ASN A 106 -2.38 9.37 19.21
C ASN A 106 -3.07 10.66 18.75
N LYS A 107 -3.19 11.60 19.65
CA LYS A 107 -3.80 12.92 19.37
C LYS A 107 -3.03 13.76 18.35
N VAL A 108 -1.78 13.43 18.04
CA VAL A 108 -0.94 14.17 17.09
C VAL A 108 -1.29 13.80 15.65
N LEU A 109 -1.57 12.52 15.38
CA LEU A 109 -2.01 12.01 14.08
C LEU A 109 -3.51 11.75 14.03
N ASN A 110 -4.28 12.37 14.92
CA ASN A 110 -5.70 12.11 15.14
C ASN A 110 -6.54 12.40 13.88
N LEU A 111 -6.57 11.45 12.95
CA LEU A 111 -7.43 11.42 11.77
C LEU A 111 -8.82 10.82 12.10
N THR A 112 -9.19 10.78 13.38
CA THR A 112 -10.50 10.28 13.85
C THR A 112 -11.65 11.17 13.44
N ASP A 113 -11.35 12.42 13.16
CA ASP A 113 -12.28 13.41 12.64
C ASP A 113 -12.62 13.07 11.18
N GLU A 114 -13.89 13.00 10.86
CA GLU A 114 -14.37 12.67 9.52
C GLU A 114 -13.81 13.61 8.44
N ASP A 115 -13.71 14.91 8.75
CA ASP A 115 -13.20 15.90 7.80
C ASP A 115 -11.72 15.67 7.48
N LYS A 116 -10.94 15.27 8.48
CA LYS A 116 -9.52 14.93 8.28
C LYS A 116 -9.37 13.65 7.48
N THR A 117 -10.18 12.64 7.76
CA THR A 117 -10.17 11.37 7.01
C THR A 117 -10.60 11.60 5.56
N ASP A 118 -11.61 12.41 5.32
CA ASP A 118 -12.05 12.80 3.97
C ASP A 118 -10.91 13.55 3.23
N ALA A 119 -10.28 14.50 3.88
CA ALA A 119 -9.15 15.25 3.30
C ALA A 119 -7.95 14.35 3.01
N TYR A 120 -7.56 13.48 3.95
CA TYR A 120 -6.44 12.57 3.80
C TYR A 120 -6.65 11.58 2.65
N THR A 121 -7.82 10.97 2.55
CA THR A 121 -8.12 10.01 1.47
C THR A 121 -8.22 10.68 0.11
N LYS A 122 -8.73 11.91 0.01
CA LYS A 122 -8.70 12.72 -1.22
C LYS A 122 -7.26 13.02 -1.65
N PHE A 123 -6.43 13.42 -0.71
CA PHE A 123 -5.03 13.75 -0.98
C PHE A 123 -4.25 12.49 -1.37
N SER A 124 -4.45 11.38 -0.64
CA SER A 124 -3.87 10.10 -0.99
C SER A 124 -4.23 9.65 -2.40
N ASN A 125 -5.49 9.82 -2.82
CA ASN A 125 -5.93 9.44 -4.16
C ASN A 125 -5.17 10.16 -5.29
N GLN A 126 -4.76 11.40 -5.08
CA GLN A 126 -3.97 12.15 -6.08
C GLN A 126 -2.64 11.45 -6.33
N TYR A 127 -1.94 11.04 -5.26
CA TYR A 127 -0.66 10.36 -5.36
C TYR A 127 -0.79 8.91 -5.83
N LEU A 128 -1.80 8.19 -5.36
CA LEU A 128 -2.09 6.83 -5.81
C LEU A 128 -2.34 6.81 -7.33
N THR A 129 -3.14 7.77 -7.82
CA THR A 129 -3.43 7.90 -9.25
C THR A 129 -2.18 8.27 -10.04
N LYS A 130 -1.42 9.26 -9.55
CA LYS A 130 -0.18 9.73 -10.16
C LYS A 130 0.87 8.62 -10.30
N ASN A 131 0.93 7.71 -9.33
CA ASN A 131 1.88 6.60 -9.30
C ASN A 131 1.34 5.27 -9.86
N GLY A 132 0.16 5.26 -10.42
CA GLY A 132 -0.44 4.05 -10.97
C GLY A 132 -0.81 2.98 -9.95
N MET A 133 -0.80 3.29 -8.65
CA MET A 133 -1.11 2.35 -7.59
C MET A 133 -2.61 2.08 -7.52
N ARG A 134 -2.97 0.82 -7.39
CA ARG A 134 -4.37 0.35 -7.41
C ARG A 134 -4.78 -0.43 -6.17
N VAL A 135 -3.82 -0.71 -5.31
CA VAL A 135 -4.03 -1.39 -4.03
C VAL A 135 -3.35 -0.57 -2.93
N ILE A 136 -3.98 -0.53 -1.79
CA ILE A 136 -3.48 0.11 -0.59
C ILE A 136 -3.59 -0.86 0.57
N THR A 137 -2.59 -0.87 1.43
CA THR A 137 -2.68 -1.53 2.73
C THR A 137 -3.01 -0.49 3.79
N VAL A 138 -4.00 -0.77 4.62
CA VAL A 138 -4.38 0.07 5.75
C VAL A 138 -3.95 -0.62 7.05
N TRP A 139 -3.25 0.10 7.88
CA TRP A 139 -2.85 -0.40 9.20
C TRP A 139 -3.93 -0.09 10.22
N ASP A 140 -4.97 -0.85 10.22
CA ASP A 140 -6.06 -0.83 11.20
C ASP A 140 -7.04 -1.98 10.96
N GLN A 141 -8.01 -2.09 11.87
CA GLN A 141 -9.20 -2.89 11.71
C GLN A 141 -10.15 -2.25 10.67
N LEU A 142 -10.96 -3.08 10.05
CA LEU A 142 -12.03 -2.57 9.19
C LEU A 142 -13.02 -1.75 10.02
N ARG A 143 -13.21 -0.50 9.62
CA ARG A 143 -14.19 0.42 10.22
C ARG A 143 -15.06 1.03 9.13
N GLU A 144 -16.30 1.32 9.45
CA GLU A 144 -17.25 1.95 8.51
C GLU A 144 -16.70 3.26 7.91
N MET A 145 -15.96 4.02 8.70
CA MET A 145 -15.32 5.26 8.26
C MET A 145 -14.30 5.01 7.15
N HIS A 146 -13.51 3.94 7.23
CA HIS A 146 -12.57 3.56 6.17
C HIS A 146 -13.31 3.24 4.87
N ASN A 147 -14.33 2.39 4.93
CA ASN A 147 -15.14 2.05 3.78
C ASN A 147 -15.70 3.29 3.11
N LYS A 148 -16.34 4.16 3.89
CA LYS A 148 -16.97 5.39 3.42
C LYS A 148 -16.00 6.28 2.65
N TYR A 149 -14.83 6.58 3.22
CA TYR A 149 -13.95 7.61 2.65
C TYR A 149 -13.00 7.05 1.58
N TYR A 150 -12.49 5.84 1.73
CA TYR A 150 -11.71 5.21 0.64
C TYR A 150 -12.58 4.95 -0.58
N GLU A 151 -13.79 4.46 -0.41
CA GLU A 151 -14.71 4.27 -1.54
C GLU A 151 -15.09 5.58 -2.22
N LYS A 152 -15.39 6.61 -1.43
CA LYS A 152 -15.78 7.93 -1.94
C LYS A 152 -14.66 8.57 -2.74
N ASN A 153 -13.44 8.57 -2.20
CA ASN A 153 -12.35 9.41 -2.66
C ASN A 153 -11.33 8.68 -3.54
N CYS A 154 -11.05 7.38 -3.28
CA CYS A 154 -10.02 6.62 -3.98
C CYS A 154 -10.61 5.78 -5.12
N ARG A 155 -11.14 6.45 -6.14
CA ARG A 155 -11.85 5.82 -7.25
C ARG A 155 -11.00 4.91 -8.11
N ALA A 156 -9.68 5.11 -8.14
CA ALA A 156 -8.75 4.31 -8.91
C ALA A 156 -8.40 2.97 -8.25
N LEU A 157 -8.69 2.78 -6.96
CA LEU A 157 -8.34 1.56 -6.25
C LEU A 157 -9.15 0.36 -6.72
N TYR A 158 -8.48 -0.78 -6.78
CA TYR A 158 -9.07 -2.11 -7.01
C TYR A 158 -9.44 -2.82 -5.72
N GLY A 159 -8.71 -2.54 -4.64
CA GLY A 159 -8.94 -3.13 -3.33
C GLY A 159 -8.09 -2.50 -2.23
N VAL A 160 -8.45 -2.83 -1.01
CA VAL A 160 -7.75 -2.44 0.21
C VAL A 160 -7.41 -3.71 0.97
N THR A 161 -6.16 -3.85 1.40
CA THR A 161 -5.77 -4.86 2.37
C THR A 161 -5.64 -4.24 3.75
N LEU A 162 -5.84 -5.03 4.79
CA LEU A 162 -5.84 -4.58 6.17
C LEU A 162 -4.77 -5.34 6.95
N GLU A 163 -3.91 -4.62 7.62
CA GLU A 163 -2.97 -5.15 8.62
C GLU A 163 -3.58 -4.97 10.02
N ASP A 164 -4.35 -5.96 10.44
CA ASP A 164 -4.99 -5.97 11.75
C ASP A 164 -4.17 -6.80 12.75
N TRP A 165 -3.34 -6.12 13.51
CA TRP A 165 -2.47 -6.71 14.54
C TRP A 165 -3.22 -7.22 15.77
N PHE A 166 -4.45 -6.76 15.98
CA PHE A 166 -5.15 -6.92 17.25
C PHE A 166 -6.18 -8.05 17.25
N GLN A 167 -6.38 -8.71 16.13
CA GLN A 167 -7.42 -9.74 16.05
C GLN A 167 -6.85 -11.16 16.06
N ASN A 168 -7.42 -11.98 16.95
CA ASN A 168 -7.39 -13.42 16.82
C ASN A 168 -7.82 -13.81 15.39
N PRO A 169 -7.25 -14.90 14.82
CA PRO A 169 -7.56 -15.32 13.48
C PRO A 169 -9.07 -15.60 13.34
N LYS A 170 -9.81 -14.59 12.94
CA LYS A 170 -11.18 -14.77 12.47
C LYS A 170 -11.13 -15.38 11.06
N PRO A 171 -12.16 -16.12 10.65
CA PRO A 171 -12.29 -16.53 9.26
C PRO A 171 -12.07 -15.36 8.32
N LEU A 172 -11.49 -15.62 7.17
CA LEU A 172 -11.31 -14.62 6.12
C LEU A 172 -12.69 -14.17 5.66
N GLU A 173 -13.11 -13.01 6.13
CA GLU A 173 -14.35 -12.37 5.69
C GLU A 173 -13.98 -11.28 4.69
N LEU A 174 -14.40 -11.49 3.45
CA LEU A 174 -14.28 -10.48 2.41
C LEU A 174 -15.47 -9.53 2.53
N HIS A 175 -15.24 -8.30 2.98
CA HIS A 175 -16.29 -7.30 3.09
C HIS A 175 -16.55 -6.64 1.73
N VAL A 176 -17.37 -7.29 0.92
CA VAL A 176 -17.78 -6.79 -0.42
C VAL A 176 -19.26 -6.43 -0.52
N GLU A 177 -20.07 -6.85 0.43
CA GLU A 177 -21.51 -6.58 0.40
C GLU A 177 -21.79 -5.08 0.45
N ASN A 178 -22.48 -4.59 -0.57
CA ASN A 178 -22.85 -3.19 -0.75
C ASN A 178 -21.69 -2.19 -0.94
N HIS A 179 -20.47 -2.68 -1.13
CA HIS A 179 -19.29 -1.84 -1.36
C HIS A 179 -18.68 -2.07 -2.73
N ARG A 180 -18.30 -0.97 -3.41
CA ARG A 180 -17.55 -1.02 -4.66
C ARG A 180 -16.13 -1.52 -4.45
N LEU A 181 -15.53 -1.18 -3.31
CA LEU A 181 -14.14 -1.44 -2.97
C LEU A 181 -14.06 -2.63 -2.00
N PRO A 182 -13.44 -3.75 -2.40
CA PRO A 182 -13.24 -4.86 -1.50
C PRO A 182 -12.20 -4.51 -0.43
N PHE A 183 -12.47 -4.91 0.81
CA PHE A 183 -11.56 -4.83 1.94
C PHE A 183 -11.23 -6.25 2.40
N MET A 184 -9.96 -6.59 2.42
CA MET A 184 -9.48 -7.94 2.71
C MET A 184 -8.40 -7.90 3.78
N PRO A 185 -8.59 -8.55 4.94
CA PRO A 185 -7.54 -8.65 5.94
C PRO A 185 -6.39 -9.53 5.44
N ASN A 186 -5.15 -9.11 5.71
CA ASN A 186 -3.98 -9.94 5.49
C ASN A 186 -3.97 -11.11 6.47
N ARG A 187 -3.58 -12.28 6.00
CA ARG A 187 -3.49 -13.51 6.80
C ARG A 187 -2.20 -14.27 6.48
N PRO A 188 -1.29 -14.40 7.41
CA PRO A 188 -1.21 -13.65 8.67
C PRO A 188 -1.12 -12.15 8.41
N ALA A 189 -1.43 -11.33 9.41
CA ALA A 189 -1.29 -9.87 9.27
C ALA A 189 0.17 -9.49 9.00
N TYR A 190 1.09 -10.21 9.64
CA TYR A 190 2.52 -10.07 9.44
C TYR A 190 3.20 -11.44 9.64
N ALA A 191 4.19 -11.76 8.82
CA ALA A 191 5.01 -12.96 8.95
C ALA A 191 6.49 -12.58 8.89
N GLU A 192 7.24 -12.85 9.95
CA GLU A 192 8.68 -12.58 10.00
C GLU A 192 9.50 -13.76 9.46
N ASN A 193 8.92 -14.95 9.49
CA ASN A 193 9.57 -16.17 9.06
C ASN A 193 8.55 -17.17 8.47
N THR A 194 9.05 -18.27 7.93
CA THR A 194 8.18 -19.29 7.30
C THR A 194 7.25 -19.98 8.29
N ASP A 195 7.58 -20.03 9.58
CA ASP A 195 6.76 -20.71 10.58
C ASP A 195 5.49 -19.89 10.91
N ASP A 196 5.53 -18.58 10.70
CA ASP A 196 4.37 -17.70 10.87
C ASP A 196 3.33 -17.84 9.74
N MET A 197 3.69 -18.56 8.66
CA MET A 197 2.84 -18.73 7.49
C MET A 197 1.98 -20.00 7.51
N TYR A 198 2.12 -20.85 8.55
CA TYR A 198 1.39 -22.12 8.69
C TYR A 198 0.44 -22.17 9.92
#